data_d1cd898da69d6c703cb351eb50748d35
#
_entry.id   d1cd898da69d6c703cb351eb50748d35
#
_cell.length_a   1.000
_cell.length_b   1.000
_cell.length_c   1.000
_cell.angle_alpha   90.00
_cell.angle_beta   90.00
_cell.angle_gamma   90.00
#
_symmetry.space_group_name_H-M   'P 1'
#
loop_
_entity.id
_entity.type
_entity.pdbx_description
1 polymer ?
#
loop_
_entity_poly.entity_id
_entity_poly.type
_entity_poly.pdbx_seq_one_letter_code
_entity_poly.pdbx_strand_id
1 'polypeptide(L)'
;MKKVIITGSEGLIGSELSRHLKKNYSVMRLDLKLGHDLTNENFVKKWFKNNNANHLINCFAINDHIGKSVKTKSNLYKFSLQDFSKYLEINLISLFSVCREFARNNKTGSIINFSSTYAINSPNPKIYGGA
;
A
#
# COMPACT_ATOMS: atom_id res chain seq x y z
N MET A 1 1.69 -24.12 9.33
CA MET A 1 0.88 -23.27 8.43
C MET A 1 1.79 -22.17 7.86
N LYS A 2 1.74 -21.94 6.55
CA LYS A 2 2.52 -20.84 5.93
C LYS A 2 2.01 -19.49 6.43
N LYS A 3 2.91 -18.53 6.58
CA LYS A 3 2.62 -17.18 7.05
C LYS A 3 2.52 -16.21 5.88
N VAL A 4 1.56 -15.30 5.94
CA VAL A 4 1.40 -14.20 4.97
C VAL A 4 1.27 -12.87 5.70
N ILE A 5 2.05 -11.89 5.25
CA ILE A 5 1.94 -10.49 5.69
C ILE A 5 1.05 -9.76 4.69
N ILE A 6 0.07 -9.01 5.19
CA ILE A 6 -0.79 -8.15 4.37
C ILE A 6 -0.65 -6.72 4.87
N THR A 7 -0.12 -5.84 4.04
CA THR A 7 -0.07 -4.40 4.31
C THR A 7 -1.31 -3.71 3.75
N GLY A 8 -1.76 -2.62 4.37
CA GLY A 8 -3.06 -2.02 4.04
C GLY A 8 -4.23 -2.94 4.38
N SER A 9 -4.07 -3.73 5.45
CA SER A 9 -4.96 -4.83 5.84
C SER A 9 -6.34 -4.38 6.29
N GLU A 10 -6.55 -3.11 6.61
CA GLU A 10 -7.83 -2.51 6.99
C GLU A 10 -8.50 -1.75 5.83
N GLY A 11 -7.87 -1.77 4.65
CA GLY A 11 -8.44 -1.24 3.41
C GLY A 11 -9.40 -2.22 2.74
N LEU A 12 -10.03 -1.79 1.64
CA LEU A 12 -11.03 -2.58 0.92
C LEU A 12 -10.50 -3.96 0.49
N ILE A 13 -9.37 -3.99 -0.21
CA ILE A 13 -8.78 -5.25 -0.71
C ILE A 13 -8.12 -6.02 0.44
N GLY A 14 -7.33 -5.34 1.28
CA GLY A 14 -6.56 -5.98 2.33
C GLY A 14 -7.42 -6.67 3.39
N SER A 15 -8.56 -6.09 3.75
CA SER A 15 -9.49 -6.69 4.72
C SER A 15 -10.12 -7.98 4.19
N GLU A 16 -10.57 -7.99 2.94
CA GLU A 16 -11.13 -9.18 2.30
C GLU A 16 -10.08 -10.30 2.13
N LEU A 17 -8.87 -9.96 1.70
CA LEU A 17 -7.77 -10.91 1.62
C LEU A 17 -7.43 -11.47 3.01
N SER A 18 -7.36 -10.62 4.03
CA SER A 18 -7.09 -11.04 5.41
C SER A 18 -8.15 -12.03 5.91
N ARG A 19 -9.42 -11.77 5.63
CA ARG A 19 -10.53 -12.65 5.99
C ARG A 19 -10.48 -14.00 5.26
N HIS A 20 -10.21 -13.97 3.97
CA HIS A 20 -10.20 -15.16 3.12
C HIS A 20 -8.99 -16.05 3.40
N LEU A 21 -7.81 -15.48 3.50
CA LEU A 21 -6.56 -16.22 3.66
C LEU A 21 -6.39 -16.83 5.05
N LYS A 22 -7.06 -16.33 6.09
CA LYS A 22 -7.05 -16.93 7.45
C LYS A 22 -7.46 -18.41 7.47
N LYS A 23 -8.17 -18.89 6.46
CA LYS A 23 -8.57 -20.29 6.37
C LYS A 23 -7.37 -21.23 6.17
N ASN A 24 -6.33 -20.77 5.46
CA ASN A 24 -5.22 -21.61 5.00
C ASN A 24 -3.84 -21.07 5.41
N TYR A 25 -3.77 -19.83 5.94
CA TYR A 25 -2.53 -19.15 6.29
C TYR A 25 -2.61 -18.50 7.66
N SER A 26 -1.46 -18.41 8.32
CA SER A 26 -1.30 -17.50 9.46
C SER A 26 -1.12 -16.08 8.94
N VAL A 27 -2.15 -15.24 9.08
CA VAL A 27 -2.19 -13.88 8.54
C VAL A 27 -1.66 -12.87 9.56
N MET A 28 -0.62 -12.14 9.19
CA MET A 28 -0.09 -10.98 9.92
C MET A 28 -0.51 -9.70 9.19
N ARG A 29 -1.14 -8.78 9.93
CA ARG A 29 -1.72 -7.55 9.38
C ARG A 29 -0.89 -6.34 9.73
N LEU A 30 -0.63 -5.49 8.74
CA LEU A 30 0.01 -4.19 8.87
C LEU A 30 -0.89 -3.11 8.28
N ASP A 31 -1.25 -2.12 9.07
CA ASP A 31 -2.09 -1.00 8.63
C ASP A 31 -1.89 0.21 9.54
N LEU A 32 -2.01 1.40 8.98
CA LEU A 32 -1.94 2.65 9.74
C LEU A 32 -3.04 2.71 10.82
N LYS A 33 -4.23 2.17 10.54
CA LYS A 33 -5.34 2.08 11.52
C LYS A 33 -5.02 1.16 12.71
N LEU A 34 -4.04 0.29 12.55
CA LEU A 34 -3.51 -0.58 13.63
C LEU A 34 -2.28 0.03 14.32
N GLY A 35 -1.93 1.28 13.99
CA GLY A 35 -0.76 1.97 14.52
C GLY A 35 0.55 1.63 13.80
N HIS A 36 0.50 1.00 12.65
CA HIS A 36 1.68 0.61 11.86
C HIS A 36 1.93 1.62 10.74
N ASP A 37 2.79 2.59 11.00
CA ASP A 37 3.18 3.59 10.01
C ASP A 37 4.31 3.06 9.12
N LEU A 38 3.99 2.69 7.88
CA LEU A 38 4.94 2.15 6.90
C LEU A 38 5.83 3.22 6.26
N THR A 39 5.57 4.52 6.49
CA THR A 39 6.49 5.60 6.10
C THR A 39 7.66 5.71 7.07
N ASN A 40 7.52 5.17 8.28
CA ASN A 40 8.57 5.12 9.27
C ASN A 40 9.54 3.96 8.98
N GLU A 41 10.67 4.24 8.35
CA GLU A 41 11.68 3.24 7.98
C GLU A 41 12.20 2.44 9.20
N ASN A 42 12.38 3.09 10.35
CA ASN A 42 12.86 2.40 11.55
C ASN A 42 11.82 1.41 12.09
N PHE A 43 10.54 1.77 12.03
CA PHE A 43 9.46 0.84 12.36
C PHE A 43 9.49 -0.35 11.41
N VAL A 44 9.55 -0.13 10.09
CA VAL A 44 9.57 -1.19 9.07
C VAL A 44 10.75 -2.13 9.29
N LYS A 45 11.97 -1.61 9.45
CA LYS A 45 13.17 -2.41 9.75
C LYS A 45 13.01 -3.29 10.99
N LYS A 46 12.57 -2.69 12.10
CA LYS A 46 12.38 -3.40 13.37
C LYS A 46 11.30 -4.47 13.26
N TRP A 47 10.20 -4.16 12.61
CA TRP A 47 9.08 -5.07 12.47
C TRP A 47 9.44 -6.30 11.64
N PHE A 48 10.03 -6.14 10.45
CA PHE A 48 10.42 -7.25 9.58
C PHE A 48 11.60 -8.07 10.16
N LYS A 49 12.48 -7.49 10.95
CA LYS A 49 13.52 -8.23 11.67
C LYS A 49 12.92 -9.25 12.66
N ASN A 50 11.78 -8.95 13.23
CA ASN A 50 11.15 -9.79 14.25
C ASN A 50 10.00 -10.67 13.72
N ASN A 51 9.62 -10.51 12.45
CA ASN A 51 8.44 -11.17 11.87
C ASN A 51 8.76 -11.74 10.49
N ASN A 52 8.99 -13.04 10.43
CA ASN A 52 9.23 -13.76 9.18
C ASN A 52 7.93 -14.31 8.60
N ALA A 53 7.82 -14.30 7.27
CA ALA A 53 6.69 -14.89 6.55
C ALA A 53 7.11 -15.49 5.21
N ASN A 54 6.25 -16.34 4.66
CA ASN A 54 6.45 -16.94 3.35
C ASN A 54 6.00 -16.00 2.20
N HIS A 55 5.02 -15.15 2.49
CA HIS A 55 4.40 -14.30 1.47
C HIS A 55 4.16 -12.89 2.01
N LEU A 56 4.34 -11.90 1.15
CA LEU A 56 4.00 -10.50 1.39
C LEU A 56 2.99 -10.05 0.32
N ILE A 57 1.87 -9.46 0.74
CA ILE A 57 0.86 -8.88 -0.15
C ILE A 57 0.70 -7.41 0.23
N ASN A 58 1.04 -6.51 -0.69
CA ASN A 58 0.98 -5.07 -0.47
C ASN A 58 -0.33 -4.50 -1.04
N CYS A 59 -1.22 -4.06 -0.14
CA CYS A 59 -2.51 -3.46 -0.47
C CYS A 59 -2.63 -2.00 -0.02
N PHE A 60 -1.57 -1.42 0.56
CA PHE A 60 -1.62 -0.03 0.99
C PHE A 60 -1.29 0.92 -0.16
N ALA A 61 -2.06 1.98 -0.26
CA ALA A 61 -1.82 3.12 -1.14
C ALA A 61 -2.68 4.29 -0.69
N ILE A 62 -2.31 5.50 -1.08
CA ILE A 62 -3.21 6.65 -1.07
C ILE A 62 -3.58 7.01 -2.50
N ASN A 63 -4.83 7.40 -2.70
CA ASN A 63 -5.36 7.88 -3.97
C ASN A 63 -6.49 8.89 -3.73
N ASP A 64 -6.82 9.65 -4.76
CA ASP A 64 -8.00 10.49 -4.76
C ASP A 64 -9.24 9.62 -4.99
N HIS A 65 -10.20 9.67 -4.08
CA HIS A 65 -11.43 8.90 -4.21
C HIS A 65 -12.41 9.59 -5.17
N ILE A 66 -12.89 8.86 -6.16
CA ILE A 66 -13.99 9.28 -7.02
C ILE A 66 -15.21 9.57 -6.13
N GLY A 67 -15.88 10.71 -6.34
CA GLY A 67 -17.13 11.07 -5.64
C GLY A 67 -16.97 11.80 -4.31
N LYS A 68 -15.77 12.00 -3.77
CA LYS A 68 -15.58 13.05 -2.76
C LYS A 68 -15.57 14.38 -3.48
N SER A 69 -16.45 15.31 -3.07
CA SER A 69 -16.46 16.66 -3.63
C SER A 69 -15.06 17.26 -3.46
N VAL A 70 -14.28 17.23 -4.51
CA VAL A 70 -12.99 17.91 -4.56
C VAL A 70 -13.34 19.40 -4.56
N LYS A 71 -13.25 20.03 -3.39
CA LYS A 71 -13.53 21.47 -3.21
C LYS A 71 -12.58 22.35 -4.05
N THR A 72 -11.56 21.76 -4.64
CA THR A 72 -10.65 22.41 -5.56
C THR A 72 -10.52 21.54 -6.80
N LYS A 73 -10.91 22.07 -7.94
CA LYS A 73 -10.54 21.52 -9.26
C LYS A 73 -9.00 21.51 -9.33
N SER A 74 -8.38 20.39 -8.94
CA SER A 74 -6.94 20.22 -9.05
C SER A 74 -6.63 19.98 -10.52
N ASN A 75 -6.17 21.00 -11.22
CA ASN A 75 -5.52 20.79 -12.50
C ASN A 75 -4.01 20.63 -12.27
N LEU A 76 -3.29 20.14 -13.26
CA LEU A 76 -1.85 19.91 -13.22
C LEU A 76 -1.06 21.10 -12.65
N TYR A 77 -1.47 22.31 -13.00
CA TYR A 77 -0.77 23.56 -12.61
C TYR A 77 -1.01 23.97 -11.15
N LYS A 78 -2.04 23.43 -10.51
CA LYS A 78 -2.41 23.72 -9.11
C LYS A 78 -2.02 22.60 -8.14
N PHE A 79 -1.55 21.46 -8.66
CA PHE A 79 -1.13 20.34 -7.84
C PHE A 79 0.18 20.68 -7.12
N SER A 80 0.18 20.67 -5.81
CA SER A 80 1.34 21.08 -5.02
C SER A 80 2.45 20.04 -5.07
N LEU A 81 3.72 20.48 -5.02
CA LEU A 81 4.85 19.56 -4.89
C LEU A 81 4.82 18.78 -3.57
N GLN A 82 4.22 19.37 -2.54
CA GLN A 82 4.03 18.68 -1.26
C GLN A 82 3.08 17.50 -1.38
N ASP A 83 1.94 17.67 -2.04
CA ASP A 83 1.01 16.57 -2.31
C ASP A 83 1.66 15.51 -3.19
N PHE A 84 2.35 15.93 -4.25
CA PHE A 84 3.09 15.02 -5.12
C PHE A 84 4.10 14.18 -4.35
N SER A 85 4.92 14.82 -3.50
CA SER A 85 5.90 14.13 -2.66
C SER A 85 5.25 13.14 -1.72
N LYS A 86 4.11 13.48 -1.13
CA LYS A 86 3.35 12.59 -0.25
C LYS A 86 2.86 11.32 -0.98
N TYR A 87 2.37 11.46 -2.22
CA TYR A 87 1.98 10.31 -3.03
C TYR A 87 3.17 9.40 -3.35
N LEU A 88 4.31 9.98 -3.71
CA LEU A 88 5.54 9.20 -3.96
C LEU A 88 6.04 8.54 -2.69
N GLU A 89 6.04 9.24 -1.56
CA GLU A 89 6.50 8.69 -0.28
C GLU A 89 5.70 7.47 0.13
N ILE A 90 4.39 7.54 0.10
CA ILE A 90 3.54 6.43 0.53
C ILE A 90 3.49 5.33 -0.53
N ASN A 91 3.22 5.67 -1.79
CA ASN A 91 2.91 4.65 -2.81
C ASN A 91 4.16 4.02 -3.43
N LEU A 92 5.33 4.67 -3.33
CA LEU A 92 6.56 4.18 -3.95
C LEU A 92 7.68 3.94 -2.93
N ILE A 93 8.06 4.96 -2.16
CA ILE A 93 9.21 4.87 -1.26
C ILE A 93 8.93 3.89 -0.12
N SER A 94 7.76 3.99 0.50
CA SER A 94 7.35 3.07 1.58
C SER A 94 7.15 1.65 1.06
N LEU A 95 6.59 1.49 -0.15
CA LEU A 95 6.45 0.18 -0.79
C LEU A 95 7.82 -0.46 -1.03
N PHE A 96 8.78 0.30 -1.55
CA PHE A 96 10.16 -0.18 -1.72
C PHE A 96 10.78 -0.60 -0.39
N SER A 97 10.63 0.24 0.67
CA SER A 97 11.15 -0.06 2.00
C SER A 97 10.59 -1.37 2.56
N VAL A 98 9.28 -1.57 2.46
CA VAL A 98 8.58 -2.80 2.90
C VAL A 98 9.08 -4.02 2.13
N CYS A 99 9.15 -3.94 0.80
CA CYS A 99 9.64 -5.04 -0.04
C CYS A 99 11.11 -5.38 0.26
N ARG A 100 11.95 -4.36 0.43
CA ARG A 100 13.38 -4.51 0.78
C ARG A 100 13.56 -5.22 2.10
N GLU A 101 12.84 -4.79 3.14
CA GLU A 101 12.99 -5.40 4.47
C GLU A 101 12.39 -6.80 4.53
N PHE A 102 11.31 -7.06 3.79
CA PHE A 102 10.81 -8.43 3.63
C PHE A 102 11.86 -9.32 2.97
N ALA A 103 12.43 -8.91 1.85
CA ALA A 103 13.44 -9.69 1.12
C ALA A 103 14.73 -9.90 1.95
N ARG A 104 15.15 -8.90 2.73
CA ARG A 104 16.32 -8.99 3.60
C ARG A 104 16.16 -10.05 4.69
N ASN A 105 14.98 -10.18 5.25
CA ASN A 105 14.71 -11.03 6.41
C ASN A 105 14.12 -12.40 6.05
N ASN A 106 13.86 -12.66 4.77
CA ASN A 106 13.33 -13.94 4.29
C ASN A 106 14.17 -14.48 3.13
N LYS A 107 14.80 -15.64 3.33
CA LYS A 107 15.64 -16.27 2.29
C LYS A 107 14.86 -16.72 1.06
N THR A 108 13.60 -17.09 1.27
CA THR A 108 12.68 -17.54 0.23
C THR A 108 11.30 -16.96 0.51
N GLY A 109 10.54 -16.67 -0.54
CA GLY A 109 9.19 -16.14 -0.37
C GLY A 109 8.66 -15.54 -1.68
N SER A 110 7.46 -14.98 -1.60
CA SER A 110 6.88 -14.22 -2.71
C SER A 110 6.37 -12.87 -2.26
N ILE A 111 6.41 -11.89 -3.17
CA ILE A 111 5.86 -10.56 -2.99
C ILE A 111 4.80 -10.33 -4.07
N ILE A 112 3.62 -9.87 -3.67
CA ILE A 112 2.55 -9.44 -4.56
C ILE A 112 2.32 -7.95 -4.34
N ASN A 113 2.48 -7.17 -5.40
CA ASN A 113 2.16 -5.75 -5.43
C ASN A 113 0.98 -5.52 -6.37
N PHE A 114 -0.01 -4.77 -5.91
CA PHE A 114 -1.11 -4.36 -6.77
C PHE A 114 -0.70 -3.15 -7.62
N SER A 115 -0.94 -3.25 -8.90
CA SER A 115 -0.80 -2.15 -9.86
C SER A 115 -2.19 -1.58 -10.20
N SER A 116 -2.26 -0.73 -11.19
CA SER A 116 -3.49 -0.11 -11.65
C SER A 116 -3.64 -0.24 -13.16
N THR A 117 -4.88 -0.26 -13.63
CA THR A 117 -5.17 -0.08 -15.06
C THR A 117 -4.64 1.25 -15.59
N TYR A 118 -4.51 2.25 -14.71
CA TYR A 118 -3.91 3.56 -15.05
C TYR A 118 -2.38 3.53 -15.21
N ALA A 119 -1.74 2.43 -14.89
CA ALA A 119 -0.33 2.23 -15.27
C ALA A 119 -0.16 1.98 -16.78
N ILE A 120 -1.24 1.59 -17.47
CA ILE A 120 -1.23 1.28 -18.91
C ILE A 120 -2.07 2.30 -19.69
N ASN A 121 -3.23 2.71 -19.14
CA ASN A 121 -4.17 3.62 -19.77
C ASN A 121 -4.29 4.91 -18.97
N SER A 122 -4.29 6.06 -19.67
CA SER A 122 -4.51 7.35 -19.02
C SER A 122 -5.93 7.41 -18.42
N PRO A 123 -6.09 7.90 -17.18
CA PRO A 123 -7.41 8.09 -16.60
C PRO A 123 -8.18 9.19 -17.37
N ASN A 124 -9.50 9.05 -17.46
CA ASN A 124 -10.36 10.08 -18.01
C ASN A 124 -10.49 11.23 -16.97
N PRO A 125 -9.99 12.46 -17.27
CA PRO A 125 -10.04 13.56 -16.31
C PRO A 125 -11.45 13.93 -15.85
N LYS A 126 -12.47 13.67 -16.67
CA LYS A 126 -13.88 14.00 -16.35
C LYS A 126 -14.42 13.24 -15.12
N ILE A 127 -13.92 12.03 -14.85
CA ILE A 127 -14.34 11.26 -13.66
C ILE A 127 -13.79 11.82 -12.35
N TYR A 128 -12.78 12.68 -12.42
CA TYR A 128 -12.16 13.34 -11.26
C TYR A 128 -12.58 14.82 -11.14
N GLY A 129 -13.64 15.23 -11.85
CA GLY A 129 -14.16 16.61 -11.80
C GLY A 129 -13.29 17.62 -12.56
N GLY A 130 -12.36 17.17 -13.37
CA GLY A 130 -11.60 17.99 -14.30
C GLY A 130 -12.44 18.33 -15.54
N ALA A 131 -12.47 19.60 -15.92
CA ALA A 131 -13.00 20.05 -17.20
C ALA A 131 -12.00 19.74 -18.32
#